data_45e7836b65be512a7e9ea5e541c87e7c
#
_entry.id   45e7836b65be512a7e9ea5e541c87e7c
#
_cell.length_a   1.000
_cell.length_b   1.000
_cell.length_c   1.000
_cell.angle_alpha   90.00
_cell.angle_beta   90.00
_cell.angle_gamma   90.00
#
_symmetry.space_group_name_H-M   'P 1'
#
loop_
_entity.id
_entity.type
_entity.pdbx_description
1 polymer ?
#
loop_
_entity_poly.entity_id
_entity_poly.type
_entity_poly.pdbx_seq_one_letter_code
_entity_poly.pdbx_strand_id
1 'polypeptide(L)'
;MDRQVPVYDADIYSRDAIVDPYPHYQRLRDLGPVVWLTKHKVYALPRYAECKSVLRDDGTFLSGSGVALNGIANRMSRGTTLNSDGAEHDRRRKLLAHGLLPRALRSIGDRVDGMAATVVDAALNSGEIDGVNDLAAALPLAVVPDLIGWPRDQRDHLVEWAGATFDTLGPLNRHAIRAMPNVLRMLRFARRVVRERTFLEGSIADELLKAADQGKLSHAECPALMVDYLAPSIDTTMSAISNAMYLFARHPEQWQLLKGEPALMANAINEVIRYEPPLRAFTRRVSQPAEITGVRIPSGARVLVMYASANRDEREWENASVFDIRRDAGRQIGFGQGAHACAGQSLARLETTAMLSALLKRVDRIEVTGAPTWAINNVIHRHERLPLKLIPV
;
A
#
# COMPACT_ATOMS: atom_id res chain seq x y z
N MET A 1 -2.95 -20.18 32.16
CA MET A 1 -1.98 -19.20 32.67
C MET A 1 -1.86 -18.09 31.66
N ASP A 2 -2.31 -16.88 31.97
CA ASP A 2 -2.10 -15.72 31.07
C ASP A 2 -0.61 -15.51 30.87
N ARG A 3 -0.14 -15.58 29.63
CA ARG A 3 1.24 -15.26 29.32
C ARG A 3 1.47 -13.76 29.51
N GLN A 4 2.48 -13.41 30.30
CA GLN A 4 2.89 -12.01 30.43
C GLN A 4 3.31 -11.50 29.04
N VAL A 5 2.69 -10.39 28.60
CA VAL A 5 2.97 -9.80 27.28
C VAL A 5 4.37 -9.18 27.28
N PRO A 6 5.29 -9.59 26.41
CA PRO A 6 6.58 -8.93 26.27
C PRO A 6 6.41 -7.44 25.92
N VAL A 7 7.33 -6.62 26.40
CA VAL A 7 7.30 -5.17 26.24
C VAL A 7 8.41 -4.71 25.30
N TYR A 8 8.14 -3.74 24.47
CA TYR A 8 9.11 -3.12 23.58
C TYR A 8 9.03 -1.58 23.68
N ASP A 9 10.14 -0.96 24.11
CA ASP A 9 10.18 0.47 24.44
C ASP A 9 10.72 1.37 23.33
N ALA A 10 11.37 0.78 22.30
CA ALA A 10 11.87 1.58 21.20
C ALA A 10 10.72 2.11 20.31
N ASP A 11 10.92 3.30 19.74
CA ASP A 11 9.94 3.93 18.85
C ASP A 11 10.12 3.42 17.42
N ILE A 12 9.21 2.54 16.98
CA ILE A 12 9.19 2.02 15.60
C ILE A 12 8.74 3.04 14.55
N TYR A 13 8.37 4.25 14.96
CA TYR A 13 8.05 5.41 14.11
C TYR A 13 9.08 6.52 14.25
N SER A 14 10.23 6.28 14.90
CA SER A 14 11.39 7.17 14.82
C SER A 14 11.91 7.24 13.39
N ARG A 15 12.65 8.31 13.05
CA ARG A 15 13.20 8.48 11.70
C ARG A 15 14.04 7.26 11.27
N ASP A 16 14.91 6.78 12.15
CA ASP A 16 15.79 5.65 11.83
C ASP A 16 15.02 4.35 11.64
N ALA A 17 14.02 4.09 12.48
CA ALA A 17 13.13 2.93 12.35
C ALA A 17 12.19 3.03 11.12
N ILE A 18 11.90 4.23 10.62
CA ILE A 18 11.17 4.42 9.36
C ILE A 18 12.08 4.06 8.17
N VAL A 19 13.33 4.47 8.21
CA VAL A 19 14.31 4.23 7.14
C VAL A 19 14.73 2.76 7.08
N ASP A 20 15.02 2.15 8.22
CA ASP A 20 15.35 0.73 8.32
C ASP A 20 14.53 0.05 9.45
N PRO A 21 13.32 -0.43 9.13
CA PRO A 21 12.44 -1.03 10.14
C PRO A 21 12.81 -2.48 10.52
N TYR A 22 13.57 -3.18 9.69
CA TYR A 22 13.75 -4.63 9.79
C TYR A 22 14.48 -5.10 11.03
N PRO A 23 15.50 -4.42 11.58
CA PRO A 23 16.10 -4.78 12.85
C PRO A 23 15.11 -4.73 14.02
N HIS A 24 14.20 -3.73 14.01
CA HIS A 24 13.12 -3.64 15.01
C HIS A 24 12.11 -4.77 14.84
N TYR A 25 11.75 -5.12 13.60
CA TYR A 25 10.80 -6.18 13.30
C TYR A 25 11.32 -7.56 13.69
N GLN A 26 12.60 -7.83 13.48
CA GLN A 26 13.23 -9.07 13.93
C GLN A 26 13.15 -9.18 15.46
N ARG A 27 13.57 -8.16 16.18
CA ARG A 27 13.49 -8.14 17.65
C ARG A 27 12.06 -8.36 18.15
N LEU A 28 11.07 -7.75 17.50
CA LEU A 28 9.66 -7.94 17.86
C LEU A 28 9.23 -9.39 17.62
N ARG A 29 9.61 -10.02 16.50
CA ARG A 29 9.31 -11.44 16.24
C ARG A 29 9.98 -12.37 17.25
N ASP A 30 11.19 -12.03 17.71
CA ASP A 30 11.93 -12.81 18.71
C ASP A 30 11.28 -12.70 20.10
N LEU A 31 10.79 -11.52 20.47
CA LEU A 31 10.08 -11.30 21.74
C LEU A 31 8.81 -12.14 21.84
N GLY A 32 8.03 -12.28 20.77
CA GLY A 32 6.84 -13.11 20.82
C GLY A 32 5.82 -12.83 19.70
N PRO A 33 4.73 -13.61 19.70
CA PRO A 33 3.64 -13.45 18.74
C PRO A 33 2.82 -12.20 18.99
N VAL A 34 2.77 -11.72 20.24
CA VAL A 34 2.11 -10.48 20.68
C VAL A 34 3.09 -9.72 21.56
N VAL A 35 3.34 -8.45 21.23
CA VAL A 35 4.28 -7.58 21.95
C VAL A 35 3.61 -6.25 22.25
N TRP A 36 3.74 -5.75 23.50
CA TRP A 36 3.21 -4.43 23.88
C TRP A 36 4.20 -3.33 23.49
N LEU A 37 3.79 -2.41 22.65
CA LEU A 37 4.58 -1.22 22.28
C LEU A 37 4.24 -0.07 23.24
N THR A 38 5.13 0.23 24.18
CA THR A 38 4.90 1.24 25.24
C THR A 38 4.69 2.64 24.68
N LYS A 39 5.49 3.04 23.68
CA LYS A 39 5.43 4.35 23.03
C LYS A 39 4.07 4.62 22.37
N HIS A 40 3.43 3.58 21.84
CA HIS A 40 2.22 3.69 21.03
C HIS A 40 0.98 3.11 21.72
N LYS A 41 1.14 2.46 22.87
CA LYS A 41 0.06 1.84 23.67
C LYS A 41 -0.82 0.92 22.81
N VAL A 42 -0.17 0.00 22.08
CA VAL A 42 -0.80 -0.93 21.16
C VAL A 42 -0.14 -2.31 21.23
N TYR A 43 -0.89 -3.38 21.03
CA TYR A 43 -0.38 -4.73 20.89
C TYR A 43 0.11 -4.94 19.45
N ALA A 44 1.39 -5.17 19.24
CA ALA A 44 1.95 -5.49 17.94
C ALA A 44 1.88 -6.98 17.67
N LEU A 45 1.55 -7.34 16.45
CA LEU A 45 1.56 -8.71 15.91
C LEU A 45 2.66 -8.79 14.85
N PRO A 46 3.89 -9.16 15.22
CA PRO A 46 5.01 -9.12 14.28
C PRO A 46 5.14 -10.38 13.43
N ARG A 47 4.48 -11.51 13.81
CA ARG A 47 4.61 -12.82 13.18
C ARG A 47 3.51 -13.08 12.15
N TYR A 48 3.80 -13.92 11.17
CA TYR A 48 2.92 -14.21 10.04
C TYR A 48 1.60 -14.88 10.45
N ALA A 49 1.67 -15.91 11.28
CA ALA A 49 0.50 -16.69 11.65
C ALA A 49 -0.57 -15.85 12.36
N GLU A 50 -0.16 -15.00 13.31
CA GLU A 50 -1.03 -14.12 14.07
C GLU A 50 -1.59 -12.98 13.20
N CYS A 51 -0.77 -12.37 12.35
CA CYS A 51 -1.24 -11.40 11.38
C CYS A 51 -2.31 -11.98 10.47
N LYS A 52 -2.06 -13.16 9.91
CA LYS A 52 -2.99 -13.86 9.02
C LYS A 52 -4.31 -14.23 9.72
N SER A 53 -4.22 -14.72 10.96
CA SER A 53 -5.40 -15.04 11.77
C SER A 53 -6.28 -13.81 12.00
N VAL A 54 -5.69 -12.71 12.45
CA VAL A 54 -6.38 -11.44 12.72
C VAL A 54 -6.99 -10.84 11.46
N LEU A 55 -6.32 -10.92 10.32
CA LEU A 55 -6.84 -10.42 9.04
C LEU A 55 -8.05 -11.21 8.51
N ARG A 56 -8.24 -12.45 8.98
CA ARG A 56 -9.35 -13.32 8.57
C ARG A 56 -10.55 -13.27 9.52
N ASP A 57 -10.34 -12.74 10.73
CA ASP A 57 -11.40 -12.62 11.74
C ASP A 57 -11.86 -11.16 11.84
N ASP A 58 -12.64 -10.73 10.85
CA ASP A 58 -13.23 -9.39 10.76
C ASP A 58 -14.40 -9.17 11.72
N GLY A 59 -14.92 -10.22 12.34
CA GLY A 59 -15.92 -10.13 13.41
C GLY A 59 -15.32 -9.71 14.75
N THR A 60 -14.12 -10.19 15.06
CA THR A 60 -13.42 -9.86 16.32
C THR A 60 -12.50 -8.65 16.16
N PHE A 61 -11.81 -8.51 15.01
CA PHE A 61 -10.80 -7.49 14.76
C PHE A 61 -11.27 -6.47 13.72
N LEU A 62 -12.01 -5.47 14.20
CA LEU A 62 -12.74 -4.52 13.37
C LEU A 62 -11.83 -3.49 12.68
N SER A 63 -12.10 -3.23 11.41
CA SER A 63 -11.58 -2.09 10.62
C SER A 63 -12.45 -0.85 10.76
N GLY A 64 -13.77 -0.99 10.93
CA GLY A 64 -14.75 0.10 10.96
C GLY A 64 -14.55 1.09 12.11
N SER A 65 -13.82 0.70 13.15
CA SER A 65 -13.36 1.62 14.20
C SER A 65 -12.10 2.41 13.82
N GLY A 66 -11.66 2.30 12.57
CA GLY A 66 -10.46 2.92 11.99
C GLY A 66 -9.22 2.04 12.08
N VAL A 67 -8.38 2.15 11.06
CA VAL A 67 -7.12 1.39 10.91
C VAL A 67 -5.89 2.17 11.34
N ALA A 68 -6.04 3.45 11.68
CA ALA A 68 -4.95 4.31 12.15
C ALA A 68 -4.60 4.06 13.62
N LEU A 69 -3.36 4.42 13.99
CA LEU A 69 -2.95 4.44 15.40
C LEU A 69 -3.56 5.60 16.20
N ASN A 70 -3.98 6.68 15.54
CA ASN A 70 -4.54 7.84 16.24
C ASN A 70 -6.03 8.02 15.98
N GLY A 71 -6.73 8.55 16.99
CA GLY A 71 -8.19 8.70 16.97
C GLY A 71 -8.70 9.80 16.02
N ILE A 72 -7.87 10.80 15.69
CA ILE A 72 -8.24 11.90 14.79
C ILE A 72 -8.40 11.36 13.38
N ALA A 73 -7.39 10.65 12.87
CA ALA A 73 -7.45 10.02 11.55
C ALA A 73 -8.61 9.02 11.46
N ASN A 74 -8.82 8.20 12.49
CA ASN A 74 -9.94 7.25 12.54
C ASN A 74 -11.32 7.93 12.46
N ARG A 75 -11.45 9.14 13.01
CA ARG A 75 -12.69 9.91 12.92
C ARG A 75 -12.86 10.53 11.53
N MET A 76 -11.78 11.03 10.93
CA MET A 76 -11.81 11.68 9.62
C MET A 76 -12.06 10.68 8.48
N SER A 77 -11.59 9.44 8.62
CA SER A 77 -11.74 8.38 7.60
C SER A 77 -13.03 7.56 7.73
N ARG A 78 -13.97 7.98 8.58
CA ARG A 78 -15.31 7.38 8.61
C ARG A 78 -16.00 7.55 7.26
N GLY A 79 -16.73 6.53 6.84
CA GLY A 79 -17.42 6.55 5.55
C GLY A 79 -16.62 5.99 4.39
N THR A 80 -15.36 5.58 4.62
CA THR A 80 -14.56 4.86 3.62
C THR A 80 -14.84 3.35 3.66
N THR A 81 -14.49 2.65 2.58
CA THR A 81 -14.58 1.18 2.52
C THR A 81 -13.62 0.54 3.52
N LEU A 82 -12.40 1.06 3.61
CA LEU A 82 -11.38 0.57 4.52
C LEU A 82 -11.80 0.66 5.99
N ASN A 83 -12.55 1.71 6.37
CA ASN A 83 -13.02 1.92 7.75
C ASN A 83 -14.52 1.62 7.88
N SER A 84 -14.92 0.45 7.42
CA SER A 84 -16.26 -0.13 7.60
C SER A 84 -16.15 -1.64 7.85
N ASP A 85 -17.19 -2.25 8.39
CA ASP A 85 -17.27 -3.70 8.66
C ASP A 85 -18.60 -4.24 8.16
N GLY A 86 -18.70 -5.57 8.00
CA GLY A 86 -19.92 -6.31 7.71
C GLY A 86 -20.67 -5.80 6.47
N ALA A 87 -21.99 -5.73 6.54
CA ALA A 87 -22.85 -5.39 5.41
C ALA A 87 -22.55 -4.01 4.79
N GLU A 88 -22.11 -3.04 5.60
CA GLU A 88 -21.76 -1.71 5.10
C GLU A 88 -20.46 -1.73 4.30
N HIS A 89 -19.46 -2.47 4.76
CA HIS A 89 -18.24 -2.74 4.01
C HIS A 89 -18.56 -3.42 2.67
N ASP A 90 -19.38 -4.48 2.70
CA ASP A 90 -19.73 -5.23 1.49
C ASP A 90 -20.48 -4.38 0.47
N ARG A 91 -21.39 -3.51 0.94
CA ARG A 91 -22.11 -2.56 0.10
C ARG A 91 -21.17 -1.59 -0.61
N ARG A 92 -20.27 -0.94 0.14
CA ARG A 92 -19.30 0.01 -0.42
C ARG A 92 -18.33 -0.68 -1.36
N ARG A 93 -17.81 -1.85 -0.96
CA ARG A 93 -16.88 -2.61 -1.78
C ARG A 93 -17.47 -3.06 -3.12
N LYS A 94 -18.74 -3.47 -3.15
CA LYS A 94 -19.45 -3.83 -4.39
C LYS A 94 -19.57 -2.65 -5.36
N LEU A 95 -19.88 -1.45 -4.86
CA LEU A 95 -20.00 -0.27 -5.70
C LEU A 95 -18.68 0.11 -6.39
N LEU A 96 -17.56 -0.17 -5.75
CA LEU A 96 -16.24 0.22 -6.21
C LEU A 96 -15.49 -0.87 -6.97
N ALA A 97 -15.84 -2.14 -6.71
CA ALA A 97 -15.15 -3.28 -7.32
C ALA A 97 -15.29 -3.32 -8.85
N HIS A 98 -16.39 -2.78 -9.42
CA HIS A 98 -16.68 -2.88 -10.85
C HIS A 98 -15.55 -2.36 -11.74
N GLY A 99 -14.99 -1.18 -11.43
CA GLY A 99 -13.90 -0.56 -12.19
C GLY A 99 -12.52 -1.19 -11.96
N LEU A 100 -12.37 -2.00 -10.88
CA LEU A 100 -11.09 -2.60 -10.50
C LEU A 100 -11.03 -4.11 -10.75
N LEU A 101 -12.09 -4.70 -11.26
CA LEU A 101 -12.10 -6.13 -11.62
C LEU A 101 -11.16 -6.39 -12.80
N PRO A 102 -10.51 -7.57 -12.86
CA PRO A 102 -9.60 -7.93 -13.95
C PRO A 102 -10.20 -7.78 -15.36
N ARG A 103 -11.52 -8.03 -15.50
CA ARG A 103 -12.21 -7.86 -16.79
C ARG A 103 -12.30 -6.39 -17.23
N ALA A 104 -12.51 -5.45 -16.29
CA ALA A 104 -12.56 -4.01 -16.58
C ALA A 104 -11.16 -3.49 -16.91
N LEU A 105 -10.14 -3.98 -16.18
CA LEU A 105 -8.74 -3.59 -16.40
C LEU A 105 -8.16 -4.13 -17.72
N ARG A 106 -8.69 -5.23 -18.30
CA ARG A 106 -8.25 -5.70 -19.61
C ARG A 106 -8.43 -4.67 -20.73
N SER A 107 -9.48 -3.85 -20.64
CA SER A 107 -9.73 -2.81 -21.66
C SER A 107 -8.69 -1.69 -21.70
N ILE A 108 -7.94 -1.51 -20.61
CA ILE A 108 -6.88 -0.50 -20.52
C ILE A 108 -5.46 -1.11 -20.61
N GLY A 109 -5.34 -2.44 -20.68
CA GLY A 109 -4.05 -3.14 -20.66
C GLY A 109 -3.09 -2.65 -21.72
N ASP A 110 -3.51 -2.67 -22.99
CA ASP A 110 -2.66 -2.24 -24.13
C ASP A 110 -2.23 -0.76 -23.99
N ARG A 111 -3.12 0.10 -23.46
CA ARG A 111 -2.79 1.51 -23.18
C ARG A 111 -1.72 1.62 -22.11
N VAL A 112 -1.84 0.86 -21.01
CA VAL A 112 -0.89 0.87 -19.90
C VAL A 112 0.48 0.33 -20.37
N ASP A 113 0.50 -0.73 -21.17
CA ASP A 113 1.72 -1.28 -21.77
C ASP A 113 2.42 -0.27 -22.72
N GLY A 114 1.64 0.42 -23.55
CA GLY A 114 2.16 1.46 -24.45
C GLY A 114 2.74 2.66 -23.68
N MET A 115 2.08 3.07 -22.60
CA MET A 115 2.58 4.13 -21.72
C MET A 115 3.87 3.71 -21.01
N ALA A 116 3.94 2.48 -20.48
CA ALA A 116 5.14 1.95 -19.83
C ALA A 116 6.32 1.95 -20.81
N ALA A 117 6.08 1.51 -22.07
CA ALA A 117 7.09 1.53 -23.12
C ALA A 117 7.63 2.95 -23.38
N THR A 118 6.74 3.93 -23.55
CA THR A 118 7.10 5.33 -23.80
C THR A 118 7.92 5.92 -22.64
N VAL A 119 7.53 5.64 -21.41
CA VAL A 119 8.23 6.14 -20.20
C VAL A 119 9.63 5.54 -20.10
N VAL A 120 9.79 4.24 -20.36
CA VAL A 120 11.10 3.57 -20.34
C VAL A 120 11.99 4.07 -21.48
N ASP A 121 11.44 4.29 -22.69
CA ASP A 121 12.20 4.84 -23.82
C ASP A 121 12.70 6.26 -23.52
N ALA A 122 11.88 7.10 -22.88
CA ALA A 122 12.28 8.44 -22.44
C ALA A 122 13.40 8.38 -21.36
N ALA A 123 13.28 7.48 -20.41
CA ALA A 123 14.28 7.28 -19.35
C ALA A 123 15.63 6.82 -19.89
N LEU A 124 15.65 5.93 -20.89
CA LEU A 124 16.87 5.49 -21.55
C LEU A 124 17.60 6.62 -22.27
N ASN A 125 16.87 7.58 -22.84
CA ASN A 125 17.44 8.74 -23.51
C ASN A 125 17.95 9.81 -22.56
N SER A 126 17.54 9.79 -21.27
CA SER A 126 17.91 10.81 -20.27
C SER A 126 19.23 10.52 -19.55
N GLY A 127 19.77 9.31 -19.65
CA GLY A 127 21.00 8.89 -18.98
C GLY A 127 20.78 8.53 -17.52
N GLU A 128 21.08 9.44 -16.59
CA GLU A 128 20.74 9.28 -15.16
C GLU A 128 19.34 9.80 -14.89
N ILE A 129 18.58 9.04 -14.12
CA ILE A 129 17.17 9.30 -13.81
C ILE A 129 16.88 9.14 -12.32
N ASP A 130 15.75 9.69 -11.88
CA ASP A 130 15.15 9.34 -10.60
C ASP A 130 14.07 8.25 -10.82
N GLY A 131 14.39 7.02 -10.46
CA GLY A 131 13.49 5.88 -10.62
C GLY A 131 12.12 6.07 -9.98
N VAL A 132 11.98 6.95 -8.97
CA VAL A 132 10.69 7.27 -8.37
C VAL A 132 9.87 8.19 -9.28
N ASN A 133 10.42 9.36 -9.62
CA ASN A 133 9.67 10.40 -10.32
C ASN A 133 9.56 10.12 -11.82
N ASP A 134 10.63 9.62 -12.45
CA ASP A 134 10.68 9.44 -13.90
C ASP A 134 10.07 8.11 -14.37
N LEU A 135 9.99 7.09 -13.49
CA LEU A 135 9.45 5.78 -13.83
C LEU A 135 8.26 5.36 -12.95
N ALA A 136 8.47 5.23 -11.62
CA ALA A 136 7.49 4.60 -10.75
C ALA A 136 6.19 5.41 -10.63
N ALA A 137 6.25 6.73 -10.67
CA ALA A 137 5.11 7.63 -10.59
C ALA A 137 4.29 7.70 -11.89
N ALA A 138 4.91 7.41 -13.04
CA ALA A 138 4.35 7.72 -14.34
C ALA A 138 3.02 7.02 -14.62
N LEU A 139 2.96 5.69 -14.41
CA LEU A 139 1.73 4.92 -14.66
C LEU A 139 0.62 5.25 -13.66
N PRO A 140 0.85 5.21 -12.32
CA PRO A 140 -0.20 5.54 -11.37
C PRO A 140 -0.79 6.94 -11.56
N LEU A 141 0.04 7.95 -11.86
CA LEU A 141 -0.44 9.33 -12.08
C LEU A 141 -1.19 9.51 -13.40
N ALA A 142 -0.94 8.67 -14.39
CA ALA A 142 -1.65 8.72 -15.66
C ALA A 142 -2.95 7.90 -15.65
N VAL A 143 -2.97 6.75 -14.97
CA VAL A 143 -4.07 5.78 -15.04
C VAL A 143 -5.11 6.03 -13.94
N VAL A 144 -4.65 6.15 -12.67
CA VAL A 144 -5.55 6.20 -11.51
C VAL A 144 -6.48 7.40 -11.51
N PRO A 145 -6.04 8.65 -11.81
CA PRO A 145 -6.93 9.79 -11.83
C PRO A 145 -8.03 9.68 -12.89
N ASP A 146 -7.71 9.14 -14.08
CA ASP A 146 -8.69 8.92 -15.13
C ASP A 146 -9.72 7.86 -14.73
N LEU A 147 -9.26 6.74 -14.14
CA LEU A 147 -10.13 5.65 -13.68
C LEU A 147 -11.10 6.12 -12.59
N ILE A 148 -10.62 6.93 -11.65
CA ILE A 148 -11.45 7.50 -10.57
C ILE A 148 -12.35 8.62 -11.10
N GLY A 149 -11.98 9.29 -12.18
CA GLY A 149 -12.67 10.47 -12.72
C GLY A 149 -12.17 11.77 -12.12
N TRP A 150 -10.93 11.79 -11.62
CA TRP A 150 -10.36 13.01 -11.04
C TRP A 150 -10.06 14.04 -12.12
N PRO A 151 -10.52 15.30 -11.98
CA PRO A 151 -10.25 16.37 -12.95
C PRO A 151 -8.76 16.61 -13.17
N ARG A 152 -8.41 17.22 -14.30
CA ARG A 152 -6.99 17.50 -14.63
C ARG A 152 -6.37 18.53 -13.70
N ASP A 153 -7.15 19.51 -13.25
CA ASP A 153 -6.68 20.47 -12.26
C ASP A 153 -6.33 19.78 -10.94
N GLN A 154 -5.27 20.23 -10.29
CA GLN A 154 -4.73 19.68 -9.03
C GLN A 154 -4.11 18.27 -9.13
N ARG A 155 -3.90 17.69 -10.31
CA ARG A 155 -3.21 16.38 -10.44
C ARG A 155 -1.75 16.45 -9.98
N ASP A 156 -1.11 17.60 -10.09
CA ASP A 156 0.28 17.83 -9.64
C ASP A 156 0.47 17.64 -8.12
N HIS A 157 -0.62 17.71 -7.35
CA HIS A 157 -0.60 17.50 -5.90
C HIS A 157 -0.87 16.06 -5.46
N LEU A 158 -1.18 15.14 -6.39
CA LEU A 158 -1.68 13.81 -6.04
C LEU A 158 -0.68 12.97 -5.26
N VAL A 159 0.61 13.02 -5.59
CA VAL A 159 1.67 12.30 -4.86
C VAL A 159 1.77 12.81 -3.42
N GLU A 160 1.78 14.14 -3.25
CA GLU A 160 1.85 14.77 -1.94
C GLU A 160 0.60 14.44 -1.10
N TRP A 161 -0.59 14.48 -1.69
CA TRP A 161 -1.84 14.16 -1.01
C TRP A 161 -1.96 12.68 -0.65
N ALA A 162 -1.50 11.80 -1.52
CA ALA A 162 -1.48 10.35 -1.26
C ALA A 162 -0.54 10.02 -0.10
N GLY A 163 0.70 10.52 -0.13
CA GLY A 163 1.65 10.35 0.97
C GLY A 163 1.15 10.93 2.29
N ALA A 164 0.52 12.11 2.26
CA ALA A 164 -0.07 12.75 3.44
C ALA A 164 -1.20 11.91 4.05
N THR A 165 -2.00 11.23 3.22
CA THR A 165 -3.05 10.33 3.71
C THR A 165 -2.46 9.22 4.57
N PHE A 166 -1.39 8.58 4.12
CA PHE A 166 -0.73 7.51 4.87
C PHE A 166 0.00 8.02 6.12
N ASP A 167 0.62 9.19 6.08
CA ASP A 167 1.23 9.80 7.26
C ASP A 167 0.23 9.99 8.40
N THR A 168 -1.00 10.40 8.07
CA THR A 168 -2.04 10.59 9.08
C THR A 168 -2.54 9.29 9.70
N LEU A 169 -2.35 8.14 9.07
CA LEU A 169 -2.77 6.84 9.61
C LEU A 169 -1.81 6.27 10.67
N GLY A 170 -0.61 6.82 10.80
CA GLY A 170 0.33 6.47 11.87
C GLY A 170 -0.02 7.07 13.22
N PRO A 171 0.95 7.14 14.15
CA PRO A 171 0.79 7.86 15.42
C PRO A 171 0.62 9.36 15.20
N LEU A 172 0.01 10.05 16.17
CA LEU A 172 -0.10 11.52 16.13
C LEU A 172 1.26 12.15 16.46
N ASN A 173 2.17 12.09 15.51
CA ASN A 173 3.51 12.68 15.57
C ASN A 173 3.61 13.90 14.63
N ARG A 174 4.82 14.51 14.56
CA ARG A 174 5.07 15.68 13.71
C ARG A 174 4.76 15.44 12.23
N HIS A 175 4.91 14.18 11.73
CA HIS A 175 4.65 13.84 10.34
C HIS A 175 3.15 13.86 10.06
N ALA A 176 2.34 13.21 10.91
CA ALA A 176 0.89 13.24 10.81
C ALA A 176 0.32 14.68 10.92
N ILE A 177 0.87 15.51 11.81
CA ILE A 177 0.44 16.90 11.97
C ILE A 177 0.76 17.73 10.72
N ARG A 178 1.95 17.58 10.14
CA ARG A 178 2.36 18.29 8.92
C ARG A 178 1.58 17.85 7.69
N ALA A 179 1.17 16.59 7.64
CA ALA A 179 0.38 16.02 6.56
C ALA A 179 -1.09 16.50 6.55
N MET A 180 -1.64 16.87 7.71
CA MET A 180 -3.06 17.21 7.86
C MET A 180 -3.58 18.28 6.88
N PRO A 181 -2.87 19.40 6.61
CA PRO A 181 -3.33 20.39 5.63
C PRO A 181 -3.56 19.81 4.23
N ASN A 182 -2.70 18.89 3.78
CA ASN A 182 -2.81 18.25 2.47
C ASN A 182 -4.00 17.30 2.38
N VAL A 183 -4.22 16.50 3.43
CA VAL A 183 -5.43 15.66 3.52
C VAL A 183 -6.70 16.52 3.47
N LEU A 184 -6.73 17.64 4.20
CA LEU A 184 -7.88 18.55 4.19
C LEU A 184 -8.09 19.22 2.81
N ARG A 185 -7.02 19.59 2.10
CA ARG A 185 -7.09 20.13 0.73
C ARG A 185 -7.69 19.10 -0.22
N MET A 186 -7.17 17.86 -0.20
CA MET A 186 -7.68 16.76 -1.01
C MET A 186 -9.18 16.49 -0.75
N LEU A 187 -9.59 16.41 0.52
CA LEU A 187 -11.00 16.20 0.88
C LEU A 187 -11.91 17.35 0.44
N ARG A 188 -11.44 18.61 0.56
CA ARG A 188 -12.17 19.78 0.07
C ARG A 188 -12.32 19.73 -1.46
N PHE A 189 -11.25 19.35 -2.15
CA PHE A 189 -11.27 19.20 -3.61
C PHE A 189 -12.25 18.10 -4.02
N ALA A 190 -12.19 16.90 -3.42
CA ALA A 190 -13.14 15.83 -3.70
C ALA A 190 -14.60 16.23 -3.48
N ARG A 191 -14.89 16.98 -2.38
CA ARG A 191 -16.23 17.53 -2.13
C ARG A 191 -16.66 18.52 -3.21
N ARG A 192 -15.74 19.36 -3.71
CA ARG A 192 -16.01 20.28 -4.82
C ARG A 192 -16.34 19.51 -6.10
N VAL A 193 -15.52 18.52 -6.46
CA VAL A 193 -15.73 17.68 -7.65
C VAL A 193 -17.10 17.00 -7.63
N VAL A 194 -17.51 16.45 -6.49
CA VAL A 194 -18.81 15.81 -6.32
C VAL A 194 -19.95 16.83 -6.42
N ARG A 195 -19.84 17.98 -5.75
CA ARG A 195 -20.88 19.03 -5.75
C ARG A 195 -21.07 19.64 -7.14
N GLU A 196 -20.00 19.90 -7.86
CA GLU A 196 -19.99 20.55 -9.17
C GLU A 196 -20.09 19.55 -10.34
N ARG A 197 -20.06 18.25 -10.04
CA ARG A 197 -20.09 17.14 -11.03
C ARG A 197 -19.03 17.29 -12.12
N THR A 198 -17.80 17.70 -11.76
CA THR A 198 -16.69 17.94 -12.68
C THR A 198 -15.81 16.72 -12.93
N PHE A 199 -16.29 15.52 -12.65
CA PHE A 199 -15.61 14.25 -12.89
C PHE A 199 -15.79 13.76 -14.33
N LEU A 200 -14.96 12.78 -14.72
CA LEU A 200 -15.05 12.18 -16.05
C LEU A 200 -16.25 11.22 -16.14
N GLU A 201 -17.01 11.29 -17.23
CA GLU A 201 -18.11 10.39 -17.51
C GLU A 201 -17.62 8.92 -17.63
N GLY A 202 -18.39 7.96 -17.11
CA GLY A 202 -18.04 6.55 -17.09
C GLY A 202 -16.95 6.16 -16.08
N SER A 203 -16.48 7.11 -15.27
CA SER A 203 -15.51 6.87 -14.20
C SER A 203 -16.16 6.31 -12.93
N ILE A 204 -15.33 5.87 -11.98
CA ILE A 204 -15.80 5.42 -10.65
C ILE A 204 -16.60 6.53 -9.94
N ALA A 205 -16.19 7.79 -10.04
CA ALA A 205 -16.93 8.92 -9.46
C ALA A 205 -18.32 9.07 -10.07
N ASP A 206 -18.46 8.91 -11.38
CA ASP A 206 -19.73 8.91 -12.08
C ASP A 206 -20.64 7.78 -11.62
N GLU A 207 -20.11 6.57 -11.49
CA GLU A 207 -20.86 5.41 -10.97
C GLU A 207 -21.32 5.62 -9.51
N LEU A 208 -20.45 6.17 -8.67
CA LEU A 208 -20.79 6.51 -7.28
C LEU A 208 -21.93 7.52 -7.20
N LEU A 209 -21.89 8.56 -8.02
CA LEU A 209 -22.96 9.56 -8.02
C LEU A 209 -24.27 9.02 -8.59
N LYS A 210 -24.23 8.21 -9.65
CA LYS A 210 -25.40 7.49 -10.15
C LYS A 210 -26.02 6.58 -9.08
N ALA A 211 -25.18 5.89 -8.29
CA ALA A 211 -25.66 5.09 -7.17
C ALA A 211 -26.28 5.96 -6.05
N ALA A 212 -25.71 7.14 -5.79
CA ALA A 212 -26.28 8.09 -4.83
C ALA A 212 -27.61 8.68 -5.30
N ASP A 213 -27.72 9.06 -6.56
CA ASP A 213 -28.96 9.54 -7.18
C ASP A 213 -30.09 8.47 -7.13
N GLN A 214 -29.72 7.17 -7.14
CA GLN A 214 -30.63 6.03 -6.98
C GLN A 214 -30.92 5.66 -5.52
N GLY A 215 -30.40 6.40 -4.54
CA GLY A 215 -30.59 6.12 -3.12
C GLY A 215 -29.82 4.89 -2.56
N LYS A 216 -28.88 4.31 -3.34
CA LYS A 216 -28.04 3.18 -2.91
C LYS A 216 -26.87 3.63 -2.04
N LEU A 217 -26.53 4.91 -2.08
CA LEU A 217 -25.43 5.55 -1.40
C LEU A 217 -25.86 6.97 -1.00
N SER A 218 -25.28 7.52 0.05
CA SER A 218 -25.46 8.94 0.37
C SER A 218 -24.50 9.80 -0.47
N HIS A 219 -24.95 10.94 -1.01
CA HIS A 219 -24.05 11.91 -1.66
C HIS A 219 -22.89 12.35 -0.76
N ALA A 220 -23.11 12.38 0.56
CA ALA A 220 -22.08 12.72 1.54
C ALA A 220 -20.94 11.68 1.62
N GLU A 221 -21.17 10.43 1.21
CA GLU A 221 -20.16 9.36 1.18
C GLU A 221 -19.26 9.43 -0.07
N CYS A 222 -19.76 9.96 -1.20
CA CYS A 222 -19.04 9.97 -2.47
C CYS A 222 -17.62 10.55 -2.39
N PRO A 223 -17.38 11.73 -1.78
CA PRO A 223 -16.02 12.29 -1.67
C PRO A 223 -15.06 11.40 -0.90
N ALA A 224 -15.53 10.78 0.19
CA ALA A 224 -14.70 9.88 1.01
C ALA A 224 -14.33 8.62 0.22
N LEU A 225 -15.28 8.04 -0.53
CA LEU A 225 -15.04 6.87 -1.37
C LEU A 225 -14.13 7.17 -2.54
N MET A 226 -14.23 8.35 -3.19
CA MET A 226 -13.28 8.75 -4.22
C MET A 226 -11.85 8.81 -3.70
N VAL A 227 -11.63 9.40 -2.53
CA VAL A 227 -10.31 9.51 -1.88
C VAL A 227 -9.80 8.15 -1.40
N ASP A 228 -10.69 7.28 -0.91
CA ASP A 228 -10.38 5.93 -0.43
C ASP A 228 -9.73 5.03 -1.51
N TYR A 229 -9.95 5.36 -2.79
CA TYR A 229 -9.34 4.65 -3.92
C TYR A 229 -8.21 5.42 -4.59
N LEU A 230 -8.30 6.74 -4.64
CA LEU A 230 -7.30 7.56 -5.31
C LEU A 230 -5.94 7.49 -4.62
N ALA A 231 -5.88 7.89 -3.35
CA ALA A 231 -4.63 8.02 -2.61
C ALA A 231 -3.88 6.69 -2.44
N PRO A 232 -4.55 5.58 -2.03
CA PRO A 232 -3.88 4.28 -1.92
C PRO A 232 -3.37 3.73 -3.25
N SER A 233 -4.09 3.95 -4.34
CA SER A 233 -3.70 3.40 -5.65
C SER A 233 -2.47 4.10 -6.24
N ILE A 234 -2.21 5.35 -5.90
CA ILE A 234 -1.04 6.10 -6.38
C ILE A 234 0.20 5.69 -5.58
N ASP A 235 0.24 5.96 -4.28
CA ASP A 235 1.47 5.88 -3.48
C ASP A 235 1.96 4.43 -3.31
N THR A 236 1.06 3.46 -3.12
CA THR A 236 1.46 2.06 -2.94
C THR A 236 1.95 1.42 -4.24
N THR A 237 1.39 1.79 -5.41
CA THR A 237 1.86 1.27 -6.69
C THR A 237 3.21 1.89 -7.07
N MET A 238 3.38 3.20 -6.86
CA MET A 238 4.70 3.85 -6.97
C MET A 238 5.73 3.16 -6.09
N SER A 239 5.35 2.83 -4.85
CA SER A 239 6.22 2.11 -3.91
C SER A 239 6.60 0.73 -4.43
N ALA A 240 5.64 -0.04 -4.93
CA ALA A 240 5.88 -1.38 -5.47
C ALA A 240 6.84 -1.34 -6.67
N ILE A 241 6.64 -0.41 -7.61
CA ILE A 241 7.49 -0.26 -8.79
C ILE A 241 8.90 0.21 -8.40
N SER A 242 9.03 1.24 -7.54
CA SER A 242 10.34 1.75 -7.12
C SER A 242 11.12 0.72 -6.30
N ASN A 243 10.44 -0.02 -5.40
CA ASN A 243 11.06 -1.09 -4.63
C ASN A 243 11.50 -2.24 -5.54
N ALA A 244 10.72 -2.60 -6.57
CA ALA A 244 11.12 -3.60 -7.56
C ALA A 244 12.40 -3.19 -8.31
N MET A 245 12.46 -1.97 -8.83
CA MET A 245 13.66 -1.46 -9.52
C MET A 245 14.88 -1.45 -8.62
N TYR A 246 14.74 -1.00 -7.38
CA TYR A 246 15.82 -1.03 -6.40
C TYR A 246 16.30 -2.45 -6.12
N LEU A 247 15.38 -3.39 -5.89
CA LEU A 247 15.73 -4.79 -5.61
C LEU A 247 16.44 -5.43 -6.80
N PHE A 248 15.96 -5.24 -8.01
CA PHE A 248 16.62 -5.77 -9.21
C PHE A 248 17.98 -5.09 -9.49
N ALA A 249 18.13 -3.82 -9.16
CA ALA A 249 19.45 -3.16 -9.24
C ALA A 249 20.43 -3.70 -8.20
N ARG A 250 19.96 -4.09 -7.00
CA ARG A 250 20.78 -4.66 -5.93
C ARG A 250 21.04 -6.18 -6.09
N HIS A 251 20.22 -6.84 -6.89
CA HIS A 251 20.26 -8.28 -7.17
C HIS A 251 20.26 -8.52 -8.69
N PRO A 252 21.34 -8.15 -9.40
CA PRO A 252 21.38 -8.25 -10.87
C PRO A 252 21.21 -9.69 -11.37
N GLU A 253 21.59 -10.70 -10.59
CA GLU A 253 21.34 -12.11 -10.89
C GLU A 253 19.84 -12.43 -10.95
N GLN A 254 19.02 -11.81 -10.12
CA GLN A 254 17.56 -11.96 -10.14
C GLN A 254 16.93 -11.24 -11.34
N TRP A 255 17.52 -10.12 -11.77
CA TRP A 255 17.13 -9.44 -12.99
C TRP A 255 17.40 -10.30 -14.24
N GLN A 256 18.61 -10.86 -14.34
CA GLN A 256 18.97 -11.76 -15.46
C GLN A 256 18.11 -13.03 -15.45
N LEU A 257 17.80 -13.56 -14.26
CA LEU A 257 16.89 -14.69 -14.12
C LEU A 257 15.50 -14.35 -14.68
N LEU A 258 14.93 -13.18 -14.35
CA LEU A 258 13.62 -12.75 -14.84
C LEU A 258 13.64 -12.51 -16.36
N LYS A 259 14.76 -12.02 -16.93
CA LYS A 259 14.96 -11.88 -18.40
C LYS A 259 14.96 -13.24 -19.09
N GLY A 260 15.62 -14.23 -18.51
CA GLY A 260 15.68 -15.59 -19.03
C GLY A 260 14.37 -16.36 -18.89
N GLU A 261 13.60 -16.06 -17.86
CA GLU A 261 12.36 -16.75 -17.52
C GLU A 261 11.21 -15.75 -17.26
N PRO A 262 10.67 -15.05 -18.28
CA PRO A 262 9.62 -14.03 -18.09
C PRO A 262 8.32 -14.57 -17.48
N ALA A 263 8.10 -15.88 -17.50
CA ALA A 263 6.99 -16.55 -16.83
C ALA A 263 7.00 -16.35 -15.31
N LEU A 264 8.18 -16.04 -14.72
CA LEU A 264 8.31 -15.72 -13.31
C LEU A 264 7.76 -14.34 -12.92
N MET A 265 7.33 -13.49 -13.87
CA MET A 265 6.90 -12.10 -13.61
C MET A 265 5.89 -11.99 -12.46
N ALA A 266 4.83 -12.78 -12.48
CA ALA A 266 3.81 -12.72 -11.42
C ALA A 266 4.38 -13.10 -10.05
N ASN A 267 5.28 -14.08 -10.00
CA ASN A 267 5.94 -14.51 -8.78
C ASN A 267 6.99 -13.50 -8.31
N ALA A 268 7.73 -12.90 -9.24
CA ALA A 268 8.68 -11.82 -8.95
C ALA A 268 7.99 -10.61 -8.29
N ILE A 269 6.82 -10.21 -8.77
CA ILE A 269 6.01 -9.15 -8.14
C ILE A 269 5.57 -9.58 -6.73
N ASN A 270 5.14 -10.82 -6.52
CA ASN A 270 4.82 -11.32 -5.19
C ASN A 270 6.02 -11.29 -4.25
N GLU A 271 7.19 -11.65 -4.74
CA GLU A 271 8.43 -11.62 -3.93
C GLU A 271 8.86 -10.19 -3.61
N VAL A 272 8.72 -9.24 -4.53
CA VAL A 272 8.93 -7.81 -4.25
C VAL A 272 8.01 -7.35 -3.11
N ILE A 273 6.70 -7.65 -3.19
CA ILE A 273 5.72 -7.27 -2.16
C ILE A 273 5.95 -8.02 -0.85
N ARG A 274 6.46 -9.25 -0.89
CA ARG A 274 6.87 -9.97 0.32
C ARG A 274 8.08 -9.31 0.96
N TYR A 275 9.13 -9.10 0.16
CA TYR A 275 10.42 -8.65 0.66
C TYR A 275 10.42 -7.19 1.09
N GLU A 276 9.81 -6.31 0.27
CA GLU A 276 9.75 -4.87 0.51
C GLU A 276 8.31 -4.34 0.28
N PRO A 277 7.36 -4.68 1.19
CA PRO A 277 5.97 -4.27 0.99
C PRO A 277 5.82 -2.75 1.13
N PRO A 278 5.03 -2.11 0.23
CA PRO A 278 4.72 -0.69 0.32
C PRO A 278 4.11 -0.28 1.66
N LEU A 279 3.26 -1.15 2.23
CA LEU A 279 2.53 -0.89 3.45
C LEU A 279 3.15 -1.65 4.62
N ARG A 280 3.57 -0.94 5.68
CA ARG A 280 4.23 -1.56 6.84
C ARG A 280 3.25 -2.20 7.81
N ALA A 281 2.20 -1.50 8.21
CA ALA A 281 1.24 -1.99 9.20
C ALA A 281 -0.05 -1.18 9.21
N PHE A 282 -1.16 -1.83 9.60
CA PHE A 282 -2.42 -1.20 9.98
C PHE A 282 -2.91 -1.74 11.32
N THR A 283 -3.78 -0.97 12.00
CA THR A 283 -4.41 -1.45 13.24
C THR A 283 -5.76 -2.12 12.98
N ARG A 284 -6.19 -2.90 13.97
CA ARG A 284 -7.57 -3.36 14.15
C ARG A 284 -8.02 -3.08 15.56
N ARG A 285 -9.30 -2.80 15.77
CA ARG A 285 -9.88 -2.69 17.11
C ARG A 285 -10.50 -4.00 17.52
N VAL A 286 -10.21 -4.45 18.73
CA VAL A 286 -10.78 -5.68 19.30
C VAL A 286 -12.20 -5.40 19.79
N SER A 287 -13.21 -6.09 19.22
CA SER A 287 -14.63 -5.88 19.52
C SER A 287 -15.03 -6.51 20.86
N GLN A 288 -14.49 -7.68 21.18
CA GLN A 288 -14.73 -8.46 22.39
C GLN A 288 -13.39 -9.03 22.88
N PRO A 289 -13.26 -9.43 24.15
CA PRO A 289 -12.01 -10.04 24.63
C PRO A 289 -11.59 -11.19 23.74
N ALA A 290 -10.36 -11.14 23.23
CA ALA A 290 -9.80 -12.15 22.34
C ALA A 290 -8.53 -12.75 22.91
N GLU A 291 -8.19 -13.97 22.51
CA GLU A 291 -6.96 -14.62 22.86
C GLU A 291 -6.14 -14.88 21.60
N ILE A 292 -4.88 -14.43 21.60
CA ILE A 292 -3.91 -14.70 20.53
C ILE A 292 -2.71 -15.44 21.14
N THR A 293 -2.55 -16.71 20.81
CA THR A 293 -1.43 -17.57 21.26
C THR A 293 -1.21 -17.53 22.80
N GLY A 294 -2.29 -17.58 23.58
CA GLY A 294 -2.27 -17.55 25.03
C GLY A 294 -2.13 -16.15 25.66
N VAL A 295 -2.17 -15.10 24.85
CA VAL A 295 -2.21 -13.71 25.31
C VAL A 295 -3.63 -13.18 25.22
N ARG A 296 -4.19 -12.78 26.36
CA ARG A 296 -5.53 -12.18 26.40
C ARG A 296 -5.47 -10.69 26.07
N ILE A 297 -6.21 -10.28 25.05
CA ILE A 297 -6.33 -8.89 24.60
C ILE A 297 -7.73 -8.38 24.94
N PRO A 298 -7.86 -7.29 25.70
CA PRO A 298 -9.16 -6.80 26.16
C PRO A 298 -9.96 -6.18 25.02
N SER A 299 -11.28 -6.21 25.16
CA SER A 299 -12.18 -5.45 24.28
C SER A 299 -11.82 -3.96 24.26
N GLY A 300 -11.93 -3.34 23.11
CA GLY A 300 -11.59 -1.94 22.90
C GLY A 300 -10.10 -1.66 22.65
N ALA A 301 -9.21 -2.63 22.93
CA ALA A 301 -7.80 -2.51 22.60
C ALA A 301 -7.57 -2.45 21.09
N ARG A 302 -6.37 -2.00 20.69
CA ARG A 302 -5.92 -2.08 19.29
C ARG A 302 -4.79 -3.09 19.16
N VAL A 303 -4.82 -3.82 18.05
CA VAL A 303 -3.72 -4.65 17.59
C VAL A 303 -3.12 -4.03 16.33
N LEU A 304 -1.79 -3.98 16.23
CA LEU A 304 -1.05 -3.51 15.07
C LEU A 304 -0.63 -4.73 14.25
N VAL A 305 -1.26 -4.94 13.11
CA VAL A 305 -0.95 -6.02 12.17
C VAL A 305 0.24 -5.56 11.32
N MET A 306 1.40 -6.20 11.51
CA MET A 306 2.67 -5.77 10.94
C MET A 306 3.00 -6.55 9.67
N TYR A 307 2.42 -6.16 8.52
CA TYR A 307 2.58 -6.84 7.23
C TYR A 307 4.05 -7.04 6.83
N ALA A 308 4.86 -5.98 6.94
CA ALA A 308 6.27 -6.02 6.55
C ALA A 308 7.09 -6.93 7.45
N SER A 309 6.79 -6.99 8.74
CA SER A 309 7.41 -7.93 9.66
C SER A 309 7.01 -9.38 9.36
N ALA A 310 5.72 -9.63 9.21
CA ALA A 310 5.15 -10.95 8.94
C ALA A 310 5.65 -11.54 7.61
N ASN A 311 5.80 -10.71 6.60
CA ASN A 311 6.35 -11.14 5.31
C ASN A 311 7.85 -11.52 5.35
N ARG A 312 8.54 -11.22 6.44
CA ARG A 312 9.92 -11.65 6.69
C ARG A 312 10.04 -12.54 7.95
N ASP A 313 8.95 -13.18 8.36
CA ASP A 313 8.97 -14.12 9.49
C ASP A 313 9.64 -15.42 9.08
N GLU A 314 10.76 -15.75 9.73
CA GLU A 314 11.59 -16.93 9.48
C GLU A 314 10.87 -18.25 9.81
N ARG A 315 9.76 -18.19 10.55
CA ARG A 315 8.90 -19.34 10.89
C ARG A 315 8.00 -19.75 9.73
N GLU A 316 7.73 -18.80 8.82
CA GLU A 316 6.90 -18.99 7.64
C GLU A 316 7.73 -19.09 6.35
N TRP A 317 8.80 -18.30 6.26
CA TRP A 317 9.59 -18.13 5.04
C TRP A 317 11.02 -18.66 5.25
N GLU A 318 11.35 -19.73 4.59
CA GLU A 318 12.73 -20.19 4.55
C GLU A 318 13.63 -19.11 3.93
N ASN A 319 14.78 -18.82 4.56
CA ASN A 319 15.67 -17.73 4.13
C ASN A 319 14.92 -16.39 3.92
N ALA A 320 14.09 -16.00 4.88
CA ALA A 320 13.19 -14.86 4.81
C ALA A 320 13.85 -13.53 4.40
N SER A 321 15.14 -13.38 4.73
CA SER A 321 15.95 -12.18 4.43
C SER A 321 16.63 -12.23 3.05
N VAL A 322 16.39 -13.27 2.24
CA VAL A 322 16.91 -13.38 0.87
C VAL A 322 15.80 -13.00 -0.11
N PHE A 323 16.13 -12.12 -1.06
CA PHE A 323 15.29 -11.81 -2.20
C PHE A 323 15.48 -12.86 -3.29
N ASP A 324 14.45 -13.65 -3.59
CA ASP A 324 14.49 -14.76 -4.54
C ASP A 324 13.18 -14.87 -5.29
N ILE A 325 13.20 -14.54 -6.58
CA ILE A 325 12.00 -14.55 -7.43
C ILE A 325 11.51 -15.97 -7.78
N ARG A 326 12.25 -17.03 -7.42
CA ARG A 326 11.78 -18.42 -7.53
C ARG A 326 10.99 -18.87 -6.32
N ARG A 327 11.06 -18.13 -5.21
CA ARG A 327 10.29 -18.43 -4.01
C ARG A 327 8.79 -18.44 -4.33
N ASP A 328 8.04 -19.44 -3.83
CA ASP A 328 6.57 -19.36 -3.82
C ASP A 328 6.10 -18.26 -2.84
N ALA A 329 6.05 -17.03 -3.34
CA ALA A 329 5.64 -15.86 -2.61
C ALA A 329 4.13 -15.56 -2.70
N GLY A 330 3.34 -16.45 -3.30
CA GLY A 330 1.89 -16.25 -3.51
C GLY A 330 1.09 -16.06 -2.21
N ARG A 331 1.60 -16.56 -1.09
CA ARG A 331 0.97 -16.44 0.24
C ARG A 331 1.38 -15.20 1.03
N GLN A 332 2.18 -14.28 0.48
CA GLN A 332 2.52 -13.01 1.12
C GLN A 332 1.26 -12.22 1.52
N ILE A 333 1.35 -11.43 2.59
CA ILE A 333 0.22 -10.68 3.14
C ILE A 333 0.32 -9.15 2.95
N GLY A 334 1.20 -8.67 2.09
CA GLY A 334 1.33 -7.23 1.79
C GLY A 334 0.09 -6.62 1.13
N PHE A 335 -0.73 -7.44 0.47
CA PHE A 335 -2.06 -7.04 -0.01
C PHE A 335 -3.19 -7.27 1.01
N GLY A 336 -2.88 -7.60 2.25
CA GLY A 336 -3.86 -8.01 3.26
C GLY A 336 -4.48 -9.38 2.95
N GLN A 337 -5.45 -9.77 3.77
CA GLN A 337 -6.26 -10.99 3.60
C GLN A 337 -7.68 -10.77 4.16
N GLY A 338 -8.60 -11.72 3.89
CA GLY A 338 -9.99 -11.66 4.35
C GLY A 338 -10.82 -10.60 3.64
N ALA A 339 -11.85 -10.10 4.29
CA ALA A 339 -12.80 -9.13 3.74
C ALA A 339 -12.11 -7.85 3.26
N HIS A 340 -11.08 -7.40 3.99
CA HIS A 340 -10.28 -6.21 3.68
C HIS A 340 -9.04 -6.47 2.81
N ALA A 341 -8.94 -7.59 2.11
CA ALA A 341 -7.88 -7.78 1.11
C ALA A 341 -7.91 -6.65 0.08
N CYS A 342 -6.74 -6.24 -0.42
CA CYS A 342 -6.59 -5.06 -1.27
C CYS A 342 -7.54 -5.10 -2.48
N ALA A 343 -8.38 -4.08 -2.62
CA ALA A 343 -9.30 -3.95 -3.74
C ALA A 343 -8.58 -3.63 -5.06
N GLY A 344 -7.48 -2.88 -4.96
CA GLY A 344 -6.68 -2.41 -6.10
C GLY A 344 -5.59 -3.38 -6.54
N GLN A 345 -5.48 -4.60 -5.96
CA GLN A 345 -4.35 -5.48 -6.26
C GLN A 345 -4.21 -5.85 -7.75
N SER A 346 -5.33 -5.96 -8.48
CA SER A 346 -5.29 -6.26 -9.92
C SER A 346 -4.73 -5.08 -10.72
N LEU A 347 -5.07 -3.84 -10.36
CA LEU A 347 -4.53 -2.64 -10.98
C LEU A 347 -3.04 -2.47 -10.66
N ALA A 348 -2.65 -2.60 -9.40
CA ALA A 348 -1.25 -2.52 -8.98
C ALA A 348 -0.38 -3.57 -9.69
N ARG A 349 -0.90 -4.79 -9.86
CA ARG A 349 -0.22 -5.85 -10.62
C ARG A 349 -0.12 -5.52 -12.11
N LEU A 350 -1.19 -4.99 -12.71
CA LEU A 350 -1.19 -4.57 -14.11
C LEU A 350 -0.10 -3.51 -14.36
N GLU A 351 -0.09 -2.44 -13.58
CA GLU A 351 0.87 -1.35 -13.73
C GLU A 351 2.32 -1.80 -13.46
N THR A 352 2.53 -2.59 -12.40
CA THR A 352 3.86 -3.13 -12.08
C THR A 352 4.34 -4.10 -13.17
N THR A 353 3.47 -4.97 -13.68
CA THR A 353 3.79 -5.89 -14.77
C THR A 353 4.14 -5.13 -16.06
N ALA A 354 3.37 -4.12 -16.42
CA ALA A 354 3.62 -3.31 -17.61
C ALA A 354 4.98 -2.60 -17.52
N MET A 355 5.29 -1.98 -16.38
CA MET A 355 6.57 -1.30 -16.16
C MET A 355 7.75 -2.28 -16.23
N LEU A 356 7.70 -3.38 -15.48
CA LEU A 356 8.77 -4.38 -15.50
C LEU A 356 8.92 -5.04 -16.86
N SER A 357 7.82 -5.31 -17.58
CA SER A 357 7.87 -5.88 -18.93
C SER A 357 8.48 -4.92 -19.96
N ALA A 358 8.20 -3.62 -19.83
CA ALA A 358 8.81 -2.59 -20.68
C ALA A 358 10.32 -2.49 -20.43
N LEU A 359 10.73 -2.54 -19.14
CA LEU A 359 12.15 -2.58 -18.76
C LEU A 359 12.85 -3.85 -19.26
N LEU A 360 12.27 -5.04 -19.07
CA LEU A 360 12.88 -6.31 -19.50
C LEU A 360 13.20 -6.37 -21.00
N LYS A 361 12.36 -5.74 -21.82
CA LYS A 361 12.54 -5.69 -23.28
C LYS A 361 13.65 -4.75 -23.75
N ARG A 362 14.05 -3.78 -22.91
CA ARG A 362 14.88 -2.63 -23.33
C ARG A 362 16.15 -2.46 -22.51
N VAL A 363 16.15 -3.01 -21.29
CA VAL A 363 17.20 -2.78 -20.30
C VAL A 363 17.93 -4.08 -20.02
N ASP A 364 19.26 -4.05 -20.23
CA ASP A 364 20.13 -5.16 -19.83
C ASP A 364 20.36 -5.19 -18.33
N ARG A 365 20.67 -4.03 -17.75
CA ARG A 365 20.98 -3.91 -16.32
C ARG A 365 20.48 -2.59 -15.77
N ILE A 366 20.02 -2.63 -14.50
CA ILE A 366 19.64 -1.44 -13.73
C ILE A 366 20.78 -1.16 -12.74
N GLU A 367 21.30 0.04 -12.72
CA GLU A 367 22.39 0.46 -11.82
C GLU A 367 21.94 1.58 -10.89
N VAL A 368 22.29 1.48 -9.61
CA VAL A 368 22.12 2.58 -8.65
C VAL A 368 23.34 3.50 -8.76
N THR A 369 23.14 4.76 -9.16
CA THR A 369 24.24 5.70 -9.44
C THR A 369 24.58 6.63 -8.28
N GLY A 370 23.74 6.67 -7.23
CA GLY A 370 23.94 7.51 -6.05
C GLY A 370 23.32 6.90 -4.80
N ALA A 371 23.30 7.65 -3.70
CA ALA A 371 22.67 7.19 -2.47
C ALA A 371 21.14 7.32 -2.57
N PRO A 372 20.38 6.21 -2.56
CA PRO A 372 18.94 6.28 -2.46
C PRO A 372 18.49 6.88 -1.13
N THR A 373 17.39 7.61 -1.13
CA THR A 373 16.77 8.11 0.11
C THR A 373 15.39 7.54 0.29
N TRP A 374 15.06 7.19 1.53
CA TRP A 374 13.75 6.69 1.90
C TRP A 374 12.81 7.82 2.31
N ALA A 375 11.58 7.76 1.86
CA ALA A 375 10.53 8.66 2.30
C ALA A 375 10.27 8.49 3.80
N ILE A 376 10.21 9.61 4.50
CA ILE A 376 9.87 9.60 5.92
C ILE A 376 8.35 9.64 6.03
N ASN A 377 7.75 8.46 6.01
CA ASN A 377 6.30 8.27 6.11
C ASN A 377 5.95 7.27 7.22
N ASN A 378 4.88 7.53 7.95
CA ASN A 378 4.47 6.70 9.09
C ASN A 378 4.03 5.28 8.68
N VAL A 379 3.54 5.09 7.47
CA VAL A 379 2.90 3.84 7.03
C VAL A 379 3.50 3.28 5.75
N ILE A 380 3.79 4.14 4.77
CA ILE A 380 4.40 3.72 3.50
C ILE A 380 5.91 3.55 3.65
N HIS A 381 6.44 2.52 3.01
CA HIS A 381 7.87 2.28 2.88
C HIS A 381 8.26 2.28 1.40
N ARG A 382 8.80 3.40 0.93
CA ARG A 382 9.24 3.62 -0.43
C ARG A 382 10.45 4.55 -0.47
N HIS A 383 11.10 4.56 -1.61
CA HIS A 383 12.13 5.56 -1.87
C HIS A 383 11.50 6.96 -2.05
N GLU A 384 12.13 7.98 -1.50
CA GLU A 384 11.86 9.39 -1.82
C GLU A 384 12.59 9.77 -3.11
N ARG A 385 13.84 9.31 -3.23
CA ARG A 385 14.67 9.46 -4.41
C ARG A 385 15.43 8.17 -4.66
N LEU A 386 15.45 7.72 -5.91
CA LEU A 386 16.15 6.51 -6.35
C LEU A 386 16.96 6.81 -7.62
N PRO A 387 18.24 7.32 -7.46
CA PRO A 387 19.09 7.62 -8.62
C PRO A 387 19.48 6.32 -9.32
N LEU A 388 19.09 6.21 -10.58
CA LEU A 388 19.29 5.04 -11.43
C LEU A 388 19.92 5.41 -12.76
N LYS A 389 20.62 4.44 -13.35
CA LYS A 389 20.99 4.40 -14.75
C LYS A 389 20.50 3.09 -15.36
N LEU A 390 19.80 3.21 -16.47
CA LEU A 390 19.36 2.06 -17.25
C LEU A 390 20.39 1.78 -18.34
N ILE A 391 20.94 0.56 -18.34
CA ILE A 391 21.86 0.12 -19.37
C ILE A 391 21.04 -0.60 -20.44
N PRO A 392 20.99 -0.11 -21.68
CA PRO A 392 20.21 -0.73 -22.75
C PRO A 392 20.73 -2.12 -23.13
N VAL A 393 19.86 -2.92 -23.76
CA VAL A 393 20.20 -4.24 -24.35
C VAL A 393 21.15 -4.06 -25.53
#